data_b9317f729af7044ff6ff459f68edeb55
#
_entry.id   b9317f729af7044ff6ff459f68edeb55
#
_cell.length_a   1.000
_cell.length_b   1.000
_cell.length_c   1.000
_cell.angle_alpha   90.00
_cell.angle_beta   90.00
_cell.angle_gamma   90.00
#
_symmetry.space_group_name_H-M   'P 1'
#
loop_
_entity.id
_entity.type
_entity.pdbx_description
1 polymer ?
#
loop_
_entity_poly.entity_id
_entity_poly.type
_entity_poly.pdbx_seq_one_letter_code
_entity_poly.pdbx_strand_id
1 'polypeptide(L)'
;EQIAGDLLPFDNDVERARLLTATGFLAVGTKNLGENNDARFTAELIDEQIDSLTRAVMGSSVACARCHHHKFDPFSMEDYYGMAGIFASTKTFFGTFTTPGIPRGGDLLVLPRVAGQKIFNKSLPPKEFEQLKAKQAKLAAVRTQINAARKAALAGKEPKKRFTRREKLANKW
;
A
#
# COMPACT_ATOMS: atom_id res chain seq x y z
N GLU A 1 15.28 -6.25 13.45
CA GLU A 1 15.58 -5.81 12.08
C GLU A 1 14.31 -5.71 11.23
N GLN A 2 13.43 -6.72 11.23
CA GLN A 2 12.22 -6.77 10.40
C GLN A 2 11.21 -5.64 10.65
N ILE A 3 11.18 -5.08 11.85
CA ILE A 3 10.21 -4.03 12.21
C ILE A 3 10.78 -2.63 11.96
N ALA A 4 12.05 -2.41 12.30
CA ALA A 4 12.69 -1.09 12.33
C ALA A 4 14.15 -1.16 11.90
N GLY A 5 14.49 -1.99 10.91
CA GLY A 5 15.85 -2.11 10.39
C GLY A 5 16.38 -0.82 9.81
N ASP A 6 15.50 0.01 9.25
CA ASP A 6 15.82 1.33 8.71
C ASP A 6 16.30 2.34 9.77
N LEU A 7 15.95 2.11 11.03
CA LEU A 7 16.33 2.96 12.18
C LEU A 7 17.58 2.47 12.93
N LEU A 8 18.07 1.25 12.60
CA LEU A 8 19.24 0.71 13.27
C LEU A 8 20.53 1.35 12.73
N PRO A 9 21.55 1.53 13.61
CA PRO A 9 22.86 1.99 13.16
C PRO A 9 23.51 0.95 12.23
N PHE A 10 24.34 1.40 11.30
CA PHE A 10 25.07 0.58 10.35
C PHE A 10 26.47 1.15 10.10
N ASP A 11 27.44 0.27 9.84
CA ASP A 11 28.83 0.66 9.62
C ASP A 11 29.17 0.80 8.12
N ASN A 12 28.37 0.18 7.24
CA ASN A 12 28.65 0.17 5.81
C ASN A 12 27.38 -0.08 4.97
N ASP A 13 27.47 0.16 3.66
CA ASP A 13 26.35 0.01 2.72
C ASP A 13 25.80 -1.42 2.62
N VAL A 14 26.62 -2.44 2.86
CA VAL A 14 26.18 -3.84 2.87
C VAL A 14 25.22 -4.08 4.02
N GLU A 15 25.60 -3.63 5.20
CA GLU A 15 24.78 -3.75 6.39
C GLU A 15 23.51 -2.91 6.27
N ARG A 16 23.61 -1.67 5.78
CA ARG A 16 22.44 -0.85 5.49
C ARG A 16 21.48 -1.52 4.53
N ALA A 17 21.98 -2.11 3.43
CA ALA A 17 21.15 -2.84 2.47
C ALA A 17 20.47 -4.05 3.13
N ARG A 18 21.16 -4.78 4.00
CA ARG A 18 20.63 -5.90 4.76
C ARG A 18 19.49 -5.45 5.70
N LEU A 19 19.72 -4.39 6.47
CA LEU A 19 18.75 -3.85 7.41
C LEU A 19 17.47 -3.34 6.69
N LEU A 20 17.65 -2.62 5.60
CA LEU A 20 16.53 -2.15 4.77
C LEU A 20 15.77 -3.32 4.12
N THR A 21 16.48 -4.36 3.68
CA THR A 21 15.84 -5.56 3.11
C THR A 21 15.01 -6.28 4.16
N ALA A 22 15.47 -6.32 5.41
CA ALA A 22 14.75 -6.96 6.51
C ALA A 22 13.39 -6.32 6.75
N THR A 23 13.25 -4.99 6.61
CA THR A 23 11.95 -4.29 6.75
C THR A 23 10.94 -4.67 5.66
N GLY A 24 11.39 -5.26 4.55
CA GLY A 24 10.53 -5.80 3.50
C GLY A 24 9.57 -6.87 4.01
N PHE A 25 9.84 -7.49 5.15
CA PHE A 25 8.94 -8.40 5.84
C PHE A 25 7.54 -7.79 6.07
N LEU A 26 7.47 -6.50 6.41
CA LEU A 26 6.22 -5.77 6.61
C LEU A 26 5.46 -5.43 5.32
N ALA A 27 6.05 -5.73 4.16
CA ALA A 27 5.44 -5.49 2.85
C ALA A 27 5.04 -6.79 2.12
N VAL A 28 5.26 -7.97 2.72
CA VAL A 28 5.07 -9.28 2.06
C VAL A 28 3.60 -9.67 1.92
N GLY A 29 2.74 -9.26 2.86
CA GLY A 29 1.35 -9.68 2.89
C GLY A 29 0.50 -9.14 1.73
N THR A 30 -0.69 -9.68 1.61
CA THR A 30 -1.63 -9.35 0.54
C THR A 30 -2.18 -7.93 0.67
N LYS A 31 -2.31 -7.23 -0.46
CA LYS A 31 -2.82 -5.86 -0.50
C LYS A 31 -3.98 -5.74 -1.48
N ASN A 32 -5.07 -5.14 -1.03
CA ASN A 32 -6.21 -4.85 -1.90
C ASN A 32 -5.93 -3.63 -2.79
N LEU A 33 -5.12 -3.82 -3.82
CA LEU A 33 -4.68 -2.75 -4.72
C LEU A 33 -5.83 -2.13 -5.53
N GLY A 34 -6.99 -2.78 -5.58
CA GLY A 34 -8.21 -2.28 -6.23
C GLY A 34 -9.08 -1.39 -5.35
N GLU A 35 -8.76 -1.22 -4.05
CA GLU A 35 -9.55 -0.40 -3.14
C GLU A 35 -9.47 1.09 -3.50
N ASN A 36 -10.62 1.73 -3.67
CA ASN A 36 -10.71 3.14 -4.05
C ASN A 36 -10.77 4.09 -2.83
N ASN A 37 -11.08 3.58 -1.65
CA ASN A 37 -11.12 4.36 -0.41
C ASN A 37 -9.73 4.34 0.26
N ASP A 38 -9.11 5.52 0.39
CA ASP A 38 -7.76 5.66 0.95
C ASP A 38 -7.68 5.21 2.41
N ALA A 39 -8.65 5.61 3.24
CA ALA A 39 -8.67 5.28 4.65
C ALA A 39 -8.86 3.76 4.86
N ARG A 40 -9.70 3.14 4.04
CA ARG A 40 -9.91 1.69 4.09
C ARG A 40 -8.67 0.93 3.66
N PHE A 41 -8.04 1.33 2.55
CA PHE A 41 -6.80 0.72 2.10
C PHE A 41 -5.70 0.80 3.16
N THR A 42 -5.53 1.97 3.80
CA THR A 42 -4.55 2.17 4.88
C THR A 42 -4.87 1.28 6.08
N ALA A 43 -6.12 1.19 6.49
CA ALA A 43 -6.53 0.33 7.60
C ALA A 43 -6.31 -1.16 7.31
N GLU A 44 -6.58 -1.62 6.07
CA GLU A 44 -6.32 -3.00 5.63
C GLU A 44 -4.82 -3.30 5.56
N LEU A 45 -3.99 -2.33 5.15
CA LEU A 45 -2.53 -2.46 5.13
C LEU A 45 -1.95 -2.60 6.54
N ILE A 46 -2.41 -1.78 7.47
CA ILE A 46 -1.99 -1.83 8.89
C ILE A 46 -2.41 -3.16 9.52
N ASP A 47 -3.63 -3.59 9.28
CA ASP A 47 -4.18 -4.86 9.79
C ASP A 47 -3.35 -6.06 9.32
N GLU A 48 -2.98 -6.08 8.05
CA GLU A 48 -2.12 -7.09 7.46
C GLU A 48 -0.72 -7.10 8.09
N GLN A 49 -0.13 -5.92 8.35
CA GLN A 49 1.17 -5.81 9.00
C GLN A 49 1.16 -6.32 10.45
N ILE A 50 0.09 -6.01 11.19
CA ILE A 50 -0.11 -6.53 12.55
C ILE A 50 -0.24 -8.06 12.51
N ASP A 51 -1.09 -8.58 11.62
CA ASP A 51 -1.32 -10.03 11.50
C ASP A 51 -0.03 -10.78 11.12
N SER A 52 0.69 -10.31 10.12
CA SER A 52 1.95 -10.90 9.68
C SER A 52 3.00 -10.89 10.78
N LEU A 53 3.18 -9.76 11.46
CA LEU A 53 4.16 -9.63 12.53
C LEU A 53 3.83 -10.53 13.73
N THR A 54 2.60 -10.45 14.22
CA THR A 54 2.24 -11.15 15.45
C THR A 54 2.17 -12.66 15.26
N ARG A 55 1.74 -13.13 14.11
CA ARG A 55 1.83 -14.57 13.78
C ARG A 55 3.26 -15.06 13.68
N ALA A 56 4.14 -14.30 13.04
CA ALA A 56 5.52 -14.71 12.85
C ALA A 56 6.35 -14.68 14.14
N VAL A 57 6.16 -13.70 15.01
CA VAL A 57 7.00 -13.46 16.19
C VAL A 57 6.36 -14.02 17.46
N MET A 58 5.04 -13.93 17.59
CA MET A 58 4.31 -14.30 18.82
C MET A 58 3.47 -15.58 18.64
N GLY A 59 3.27 -16.05 17.42
CA GLY A 59 2.40 -17.19 17.14
C GLY A 59 0.93 -16.93 17.41
N SER A 60 0.51 -15.66 17.49
CA SER A 60 -0.85 -15.25 17.83
C SER A 60 -1.48 -14.36 16.76
N SER A 61 -2.80 -14.47 16.57
CA SER A 61 -3.58 -13.69 15.61
C SER A 61 -4.14 -12.40 16.22
N VAL A 62 -3.26 -11.46 16.61
CA VAL A 62 -3.67 -10.21 17.26
C VAL A 62 -4.64 -9.39 16.41
N ALA A 63 -4.63 -9.55 15.07
CA ALA A 63 -5.59 -8.92 14.16
C ALA A 63 -7.06 -9.25 14.51
N CYS A 64 -7.34 -10.37 15.17
CA CYS A 64 -8.70 -10.68 15.68
C CYS A 64 -9.18 -9.66 16.71
N ALA A 65 -8.26 -9.01 17.44
CA ALA A 65 -8.59 -7.99 18.42
C ALA A 65 -9.03 -6.63 17.81
N ARG A 66 -9.06 -6.51 16.50
CA ARG A 66 -9.56 -5.32 15.80
C ARG A 66 -11.02 -4.97 16.13
N CYS A 67 -11.87 -5.98 16.32
CA CYS A 67 -13.31 -5.81 16.51
C CYS A 67 -13.79 -6.13 17.92
N HIS A 68 -13.07 -6.95 18.66
CA HIS A 68 -13.38 -7.38 20.04
C HIS A 68 -12.10 -7.89 20.69
N HIS A 69 -12.06 -8.03 22.01
CA HIS A 69 -10.92 -8.65 22.68
C HIS A 69 -10.66 -10.06 22.13
N HIS A 70 -9.39 -10.44 22.02
CA HIS A 70 -9.02 -11.75 21.47
C HIS A 70 -9.65 -12.87 22.30
N LYS A 71 -10.18 -13.87 21.61
CA LYS A 71 -11.00 -14.92 22.27
C LYS A 71 -10.18 -15.84 23.17
N PHE A 72 -8.95 -16.13 22.81
CA PHE A 72 -8.13 -17.15 23.47
C PHE A 72 -6.89 -16.58 24.14
N ASP A 73 -6.30 -15.53 23.57
CA ASP A 73 -5.08 -14.90 24.02
C ASP A 73 -5.38 -13.58 24.75
N PRO A 74 -4.53 -13.13 25.70
CA PRO A 74 -4.79 -11.95 26.53
C PRO A 74 -4.50 -10.64 25.76
N PHE A 75 -5.02 -10.50 24.53
CA PHE A 75 -4.93 -9.29 23.73
C PHE A 75 -6.27 -8.54 23.74
N SER A 76 -6.21 -7.30 24.11
CA SER A 76 -7.37 -6.40 24.09
C SER A 76 -7.48 -5.66 22.76
N MET A 77 -8.62 -4.98 22.53
CA MET A 77 -8.76 -4.05 21.41
C MET A 77 -7.76 -2.89 21.53
N GLU A 78 -7.49 -2.44 22.74
CA GLU A 78 -6.54 -1.37 23.04
C GLU A 78 -5.13 -1.75 22.58
N ASP A 79 -4.71 -3.00 22.80
CA ASP A 79 -3.42 -3.53 22.32
C ASP A 79 -3.34 -3.49 20.80
N TYR A 80 -4.41 -3.93 20.11
CA TYR A 80 -4.49 -3.86 18.66
C TYR A 80 -4.35 -2.41 18.15
N TYR A 81 -5.12 -1.46 18.71
CA TYR A 81 -5.06 -0.08 18.27
C TYR A 81 -3.79 0.64 18.69
N GLY A 82 -3.15 0.23 19.77
CA GLY A 82 -1.80 0.65 20.14
C GLY A 82 -0.78 0.27 19.07
N MET A 83 -0.80 -0.98 18.61
CA MET A 83 0.05 -1.44 17.50
C MET A 83 -0.31 -0.76 16.18
N ALA A 84 -1.59 -0.56 15.90
CA ALA A 84 -2.04 0.14 14.70
C ALA A 84 -1.52 1.57 14.63
N GLY A 85 -1.40 2.27 15.76
CA GLY A 85 -0.80 3.60 15.85
C GLY A 85 0.67 3.61 15.43
N ILE A 86 1.44 2.56 15.74
CA ILE A 86 2.84 2.42 15.31
C ILE A 86 2.91 2.33 13.78
N PHE A 87 2.14 1.43 13.17
CA PHE A 87 2.16 1.24 11.71
C PHE A 87 1.53 2.41 10.95
N ALA A 88 0.54 3.09 11.53
CA ALA A 88 -0.05 4.30 10.94
C ALA A 88 0.95 5.47 10.85
N SER A 89 1.98 5.49 11.69
CA SER A 89 3.03 6.51 11.69
C SER A 89 4.20 6.18 10.75
N THR A 90 4.18 5.04 10.06
CA THR A 90 5.24 4.59 9.16
C THR A 90 4.81 4.63 7.70
N LYS A 91 5.78 4.79 6.78
CA LYS A 91 5.54 4.69 5.35
C LYS A 91 5.94 3.31 4.84
N THR A 92 5.00 2.58 4.29
CA THR A 92 5.27 1.25 3.71
C THR A 92 5.62 1.37 2.23
N PHE A 93 6.74 0.77 1.83
CA PHE A 93 7.21 0.67 0.45
C PHE A 93 6.89 -0.73 -0.07
N PHE A 94 5.94 -0.85 -0.99
CA PHE A 94 5.54 -2.15 -1.54
C PHE A 94 5.66 -2.25 -3.08
N GLY A 95 6.19 -1.20 -3.72
CA GLY A 95 6.70 -1.27 -5.08
C GLY A 95 5.69 -1.58 -6.18
N THR A 96 4.43 -1.18 -6.03
CA THR A 96 3.39 -1.45 -7.02
C THR A 96 3.08 -0.20 -7.84
N PHE A 97 2.98 -0.36 -9.16
CA PHE A 97 2.60 0.73 -10.06
C PHE A 97 1.08 0.89 -10.13
N THR A 98 0.61 2.14 -10.18
CA THR A 98 -0.79 2.44 -10.46
C THR A 98 -1.10 2.18 -11.94
N THR A 99 -2.19 1.44 -12.20
CA THR A 99 -2.73 1.20 -13.55
C THR A 99 -4.24 1.39 -13.53
N PRO A 100 -4.91 1.48 -14.71
CA PRO A 100 -6.36 1.40 -14.76
C PRO A 100 -6.83 0.10 -14.09
N GLY A 101 -7.60 0.19 -13.00
CA GLY A 101 -8.03 -0.95 -12.19
C GLY A 101 -7.13 -1.30 -10.99
N ILE A 102 -5.96 -0.69 -10.89
CA ILE A 102 -5.07 -0.78 -9.71
C ILE A 102 -4.77 0.65 -9.25
N PRO A 103 -5.68 1.30 -8.51
CA PRO A 103 -5.52 2.68 -8.09
C PRO A 103 -4.45 2.85 -7.00
N ARG A 104 -4.10 1.77 -6.29
CA ARG A 104 -3.13 1.79 -5.21
C ARG A 104 -1.74 1.46 -5.72
N GLY A 105 -0.86 2.45 -5.68
CA GLY A 105 0.56 2.29 -5.94
C GLY A 105 1.37 2.57 -4.68
N GLY A 106 2.54 1.97 -4.61
CA GLY A 106 3.51 2.22 -3.55
C GLY A 106 4.90 2.44 -4.14
N ASP A 107 5.67 3.30 -3.50
CA ASP A 107 7.05 3.56 -3.90
C ASP A 107 7.91 2.30 -3.71
N LEU A 108 8.98 2.22 -4.48
CA LEU A 108 10.05 1.24 -4.25
C LEU A 108 11.02 1.76 -3.19
N LEU A 109 11.43 0.88 -2.29
CA LEU A 109 12.54 1.17 -1.40
C LEU A 109 13.86 1.08 -2.18
N VAL A 110 14.62 2.17 -2.16
CA VAL A 110 15.93 2.23 -2.82
C VAL A 110 16.99 1.68 -1.87
N LEU A 111 17.62 0.58 -2.28
CA LEU A 111 18.73 -0.02 -1.55
C LEU A 111 20.07 0.62 -1.94
N PRO A 112 21.05 0.73 -1.03
CA PRO A 112 22.41 1.09 -1.34
C PRO A 112 23.02 0.14 -2.36
N ARG A 113 23.88 0.64 -3.24
CA ARG A 113 24.61 -0.20 -4.21
C ARG A 113 25.75 -0.90 -3.50
N VAL A 114 25.68 -2.20 -3.43
CA VAL A 114 26.75 -3.05 -2.88
C VAL A 114 27.57 -3.64 -4.01
N ALA A 115 28.88 -3.41 -3.98
CA ALA A 115 29.80 -3.95 -4.98
C ALA A 115 29.76 -5.50 -4.97
N GLY A 116 29.67 -6.10 -6.15
CA GLY A 116 29.63 -7.56 -6.30
C GLY A 116 28.24 -8.21 -6.12
N GLN A 117 27.23 -7.47 -5.69
CA GLN A 117 25.88 -8.01 -5.62
C GLN A 117 25.26 -8.10 -7.03
N LYS A 118 24.89 -9.31 -7.45
CA LYS A 118 24.13 -9.50 -8.69
C LYS A 118 22.74 -8.88 -8.48
N ILE A 119 22.53 -7.68 -9.02
CA ILE A 119 21.22 -7.06 -9.06
C ILE A 119 20.42 -7.80 -10.13
N PHE A 120 19.37 -8.53 -9.74
CA PHE A 120 18.49 -9.24 -10.68
C PHE A 120 17.73 -8.28 -11.61
N ASN A 121 17.57 -7.03 -11.23
CA ASN A 121 17.09 -5.98 -12.11
C ASN A 121 18.29 -5.20 -12.65
N LYS A 122 18.51 -5.28 -13.96
CA LYS A 122 19.38 -4.33 -14.64
C LYS A 122 18.89 -2.92 -14.27
N SER A 123 19.63 -2.24 -13.40
CA SER A 123 19.36 -0.83 -13.18
C SER A 123 19.48 -0.15 -14.54
N LEU A 124 18.43 0.51 -14.96
CA LEU A 124 18.44 1.28 -16.19
C LEU A 124 19.62 2.24 -16.16
N PRO A 125 20.38 2.38 -17.25
CA PRO A 125 21.42 3.40 -17.35
C PRO A 125 20.83 4.77 -16.95
N PRO A 126 21.60 5.65 -16.30
CA PRO A 126 21.09 6.93 -15.82
C PRO A 126 20.35 7.74 -16.89
N LYS A 127 20.80 7.68 -18.14
CA LYS A 127 20.12 8.35 -19.28
C LYS A 127 18.75 7.76 -19.58
N GLU A 128 18.59 6.45 -19.53
CA GLU A 128 17.30 5.78 -19.73
C GLU A 128 16.34 6.03 -18.56
N PHE A 129 16.87 6.08 -17.35
CA PHE A 129 16.09 6.41 -16.16
C PHE A 129 15.51 7.84 -16.26
N GLU A 130 16.31 8.83 -16.64
CA GLU A 130 15.83 10.20 -16.85
C GLU A 130 14.82 10.30 -18.00
N GLN A 131 15.02 9.54 -19.08
CA GLN A 131 14.05 9.48 -20.18
C GLN A 131 12.71 8.87 -19.72
N LEU A 132 12.75 7.82 -18.91
CA LEU A 132 11.54 7.20 -18.35
C LEU A 132 10.83 8.16 -17.40
N LYS A 133 11.56 8.87 -16.56
CA LYS A 133 11.03 9.87 -15.65
C LYS A 133 10.34 11.02 -16.41
N ALA A 134 10.95 11.47 -17.50
CA ALA A 134 10.35 12.49 -18.38
C ALA A 134 9.07 11.95 -19.09
N LYS A 135 9.06 10.68 -19.54
CA LYS A 135 7.88 10.04 -20.11
C LYS A 135 6.76 9.88 -19.07
N GLN A 136 7.09 9.50 -17.84
CA GLN A 136 6.12 9.41 -16.75
C GLN A 136 5.48 10.76 -16.43
N ALA A 137 6.27 11.84 -16.39
CA ALA A 137 5.76 13.20 -16.18
C ALA A 137 4.78 13.62 -17.28
N LYS A 138 5.11 13.33 -18.55
CA LYS A 138 4.20 13.58 -19.70
C LYS A 138 2.91 12.76 -19.60
N LEU A 139 2.99 11.49 -19.25
CA LEU A 139 1.83 10.64 -19.06
C LEU A 139 0.94 11.12 -17.91
N ALA A 140 1.53 11.59 -16.81
CA ALA A 140 0.79 12.14 -15.69
C ALA A 140 0.02 13.41 -16.10
N ALA A 141 0.65 14.31 -16.87
CA ALA A 141 -0.01 15.51 -17.40
C ALA A 141 -1.19 15.18 -18.33
N VAL A 142 -1.02 14.23 -19.24
CA VAL A 142 -2.09 13.75 -20.13
C VAL A 142 -3.23 13.10 -19.34
N ARG A 143 -2.90 12.30 -18.31
CA ARG A 143 -3.90 11.67 -17.43
C ARG A 143 -4.74 12.72 -16.69
N THR A 144 -4.10 13.77 -16.20
CA THR A 144 -4.81 14.89 -15.56
C THR A 144 -5.77 15.59 -16.52
N GLN A 145 -5.35 15.82 -17.77
CA GLN A 145 -6.21 16.40 -18.81
C GLN A 145 -7.38 15.51 -19.14
N ILE A 146 -7.17 14.20 -19.32
CA ILE A 146 -8.23 13.22 -19.58
C ILE A 146 -9.23 13.19 -18.44
N ASN A 147 -8.76 13.18 -17.18
CA ASN A 147 -9.64 13.18 -16.01
C ASN A 147 -10.45 14.46 -15.90
N ALA A 148 -9.85 15.62 -16.21
CA ALA A 148 -10.55 16.90 -16.24
C ALA A 148 -11.62 16.92 -17.35
N ALA A 149 -11.29 16.47 -18.55
CA ALA A 149 -12.24 16.36 -19.66
C ALA A 149 -13.39 15.39 -19.35
N ARG A 150 -13.07 14.24 -18.73
CA ARG A 150 -14.07 13.27 -18.28
C ARG A 150 -15.01 13.85 -17.23
N LYS A 151 -14.47 14.58 -16.26
CA LYS A 151 -15.24 15.26 -15.22
C LYS A 151 -16.16 16.34 -15.82
N ALA A 152 -15.66 17.13 -16.76
CA ALA A 152 -16.45 18.12 -17.47
C ALA A 152 -17.58 17.47 -18.31
N ALA A 153 -17.29 16.37 -19.01
CA ALA A 153 -18.27 15.63 -19.78
C ALA A 153 -19.36 14.96 -18.93
N LEU A 154 -19.04 14.62 -17.68
CA LEU A 154 -19.98 14.04 -16.71
C LEU A 154 -20.82 15.12 -16.01
N ALA A 155 -20.27 16.31 -15.79
CA ALA A 155 -20.97 17.43 -15.17
C ALA A 155 -22.15 17.96 -15.99
N GLY A 156 -22.13 17.76 -17.32
CA GLY A 156 -23.24 18.10 -18.23
C GLY A 156 -24.32 17.04 -18.40
N LYS A 157 -24.17 15.87 -17.76
CA LYS A 157 -25.17 14.80 -17.81
C LYS A 157 -25.94 14.78 -16.50
N GLU A 158 -27.28 14.98 -16.58
CA GLU A 158 -28.16 14.76 -15.45
C GLU A 158 -27.89 13.36 -14.83
N PRO A 159 -27.81 13.25 -13.50
CA PRO A 159 -27.63 11.95 -12.87
C PRO A 159 -28.82 11.08 -13.27
N LYS A 160 -28.57 9.98 -13.99
CA LYS A 160 -29.60 8.98 -14.28
C LYS A 160 -30.22 8.59 -12.94
N LYS A 161 -31.51 8.91 -12.75
CA LYS A 161 -32.27 8.54 -11.54
C LYS A 161 -32.04 7.05 -11.27
N ARG A 162 -31.31 6.77 -10.19
CA ARG A 162 -31.06 5.40 -9.76
C ARG A 162 -32.30 4.95 -9.02
N PHE A 163 -33.26 4.36 -9.76
CA PHE A 163 -34.45 3.80 -9.15
C PHE A 163 -34.08 2.78 -8.07
N THR A 164 -34.59 2.97 -6.90
CA THR A 164 -34.47 2.01 -5.81
C THR A 164 -35.13 0.68 -6.23
N ARG A 165 -34.77 -0.42 -5.59
CA ARG A 165 -35.37 -1.75 -5.86
C ARG A 165 -36.91 -1.71 -5.70
N ARG A 166 -37.44 -0.87 -4.79
CA ARG A 166 -38.87 -0.64 -4.58
C ARG A 166 -39.54 0.06 -5.77
N GLU A 167 -38.92 1.10 -6.32
CA GLU A 167 -39.46 1.84 -7.47
C GLU A 167 -39.44 1.00 -8.76
N LYS A 168 -38.44 0.12 -8.91
CA LYS A 168 -38.38 -0.85 -10.04
C LYS A 168 -39.46 -1.92 -9.94
N LEU A 169 -39.91 -2.28 -8.75
CA LEU A 169 -41.00 -3.22 -8.53
C LEU A 169 -42.36 -2.56 -8.72
N ALA A 170 -42.54 -1.28 -8.30
CA ALA A 170 -43.78 -0.54 -8.48
C ALA A 170 -44.12 -0.23 -9.96
N ASN A 171 -43.12 -0.08 -10.84
CA ASN A 171 -43.31 0.15 -12.30
C ASN A 171 -43.53 -1.12 -13.10
N LYS A 172 -43.69 -2.26 -12.49
CA LYS A 172 -43.88 -3.56 -13.16
C LYS A 172 -45.34 -4.07 -13.15
N TRP A 173 -46.28 -3.27 -12.65
CA TRP A 173 -47.74 -3.55 -12.62
C TRP A 173 -48.53 -2.45 -13.29
#